data_1bda39650edea0b9fcbfd6d3ba3e8aed
#
_entry.id   1bda39650edea0b9fcbfd6d3ba3e8aed
#
_cell.length_a   1.000
_cell.length_b   1.000
_cell.length_c   1.000
_cell.angle_alpha   90.00
_cell.angle_beta   90.00
_cell.angle_gamma   90.00
#
_symmetry.space_group_name_H-M   'P 1'
#
loop_
_entity.id
_entity.type
_entity.pdbx_description
1 polymer ?
#
loop_
_entity_poly.entity_id
_entity_poly.type
_entity_poly.pdbx_seq_one_letter_code
_entity_poly.pdbx_strand_id
1 'polypeptide(L)'
;MKEKVNVLLVDDQPDKLLSYEVILQDLGENLVKTSSARDALQFLLKNDVAVVLVDVCMPVLDGFQFAAMLREHPRFRKTAIIFISAILLTDVDRLRGYEMGAADYVPVPVVPEVLRAKVRVFVELFRKTRELEELNSQLERHVTERTAELESSNQRLLQSEQGRSLALAAGQMGSWDWDLVNDDWKWDEGQCRIFGVDHATFRPSPQNVGAMVEPEDMRRLTAMVSDFGRGDSQGYQTEFRVVRLDGTVRWCFGTAAPTVDASGKVVRISGVTIDITDRKETEERQALLSREVDHRARNALAVIQSIIRLTRAKSVDDYVLAIEGRIKAMARAHTLLSDSRWHGADLGALVAEELAPYRAGDKIEIRGPDISLQPATAQGLALALHELATNAAKHGALSLATGKVRLDWRLQADTLNLHWVENGGPHIESPSATSFGLKVIVASVEQQLGGKVEFDWGSKGLQCVLSIPRSVLLKTRVAGERVNGEADGVAAGLNPAGKPRVLLVEDEALVAMMIQESLTEFGFHVIGPVCTVSEAEAVARDDRPDVAVLDINLGDGMIYSVAEILAVRGVPFVFVTGYDAESVDSRFSEVPILQKPIDREILQRIFAQHAERYAAH
;
A
#
# COMPACT_ATOMS: atom_id res chain seq x y z
N MET A 1 -3.69 46.80 -61.61
CA MET A 1 -3.55 46.82 -63.09
C MET A 1 -3.47 45.40 -63.55
N LYS A 2 -4.31 44.97 -64.53
CA LYS A 2 -4.18 43.59 -65.05
C LYS A 2 -2.82 43.48 -65.76
N GLU A 3 -2.05 42.46 -65.44
CA GLU A 3 -0.77 42.15 -66.04
C GLU A 3 -0.98 41.89 -67.54
N LYS A 4 -0.23 42.63 -68.42
CA LYS A 4 -0.33 42.44 -69.86
C LYS A 4 0.24 41.14 -70.30
N VAL A 5 -0.49 40.40 -71.08
CA VAL A 5 0.00 39.12 -71.64
C VAL A 5 0.51 39.32 -73.07
N ASN A 6 1.41 38.45 -73.49
CA ASN A 6 1.94 38.54 -74.85
C ASN A 6 0.96 37.95 -75.86
N VAL A 7 0.66 38.69 -76.91
CA VAL A 7 -0.01 38.22 -78.13
C VAL A 7 0.99 38.31 -79.28
N LEU A 8 1.36 37.15 -79.85
CA LEU A 8 2.40 37.03 -80.86
C LEU A 8 1.75 37.09 -82.24
N LEU A 9 2.21 38.03 -83.04
CA LEU A 9 1.77 38.24 -84.42
C LEU A 9 2.89 37.80 -85.38
N VAL A 10 2.59 36.88 -86.30
CA VAL A 10 3.58 36.25 -87.19
C VAL A 10 3.08 36.33 -88.61
N ASP A 11 3.72 37.18 -89.42
CA ASP A 11 3.39 37.40 -90.85
C ASP A 11 4.64 37.95 -91.57
N ASP A 12 4.96 37.45 -92.76
CA ASP A 12 6.12 37.92 -93.56
C ASP A 12 5.96 39.27 -94.17
N GLN A 13 4.72 39.82 -94.13
CA GLN A 13 4.39 41.14 -94.71
C GLN A 13 4.26 42.21 -93.60
N PRO A 14 5.17 43.21 -93.54
CA PRO A 14 5.16 44.20 -92.49
C PRO A 14 3.84 45.05 -92.45
N ASP A 15 3.23 45.29 -93.61
CA ASP A 15 1.97 46.08 -93.68
C ASP A 15 0.80 45.32 -93.04
N LYS A 16 0.76 43.98 -93.10
CA LYS A 16 -0.24 43.16 -92.42
C LYS A 16 -0.01 43.19 -90.92
N LEU A 17 1.26 43.00 -90.49
CA LEU A 17 1.59 43.10 -89.05
C LEU A 17 1.17 44.43 -88.45
N LEU A 18 1.35 45.57 -89.17
CA LEU A 18 0.91 46.86 -88.71
C LEU A 18 -0.62 46.93 -88.66
N SER A 19 -1.31 46.32 -89.61
CA SER A 19 -2.78 46.28 -89.62
C SER A 19 -3.31 45.45 -88.42
N TYR A 20 -2.72 44.28 -88.08
CA TYR A 20 -3.15 43.51 -86.95
C TYR A 20 -2.85 44.26 -85.62
N GLU A 21 -1.74 44.95 -85.52
CA GLU A 21 -1.40 45.76 -84.33
C GLU A 21 -2.45 46.84 -84.10
N VAL A 22 -2.82 47.58 -85.11
CA VAL A 22 -3.86 48.65 -85.01
C VAL A 22 -5.20 48.01 -84.59
N ILE A 23 -5.60 46.89 -85.16
CA ILE A 23 -6.86 46.24 -84.80
C ILE A 23 -6.85 45.77 -83.35
N LEU A 24 -5.71 45.26 -82.82
CA LEU A 24 -5.62 44.65 -81.48
C LEU A 24 -5.17 45.64 -80.43
N GLN A 25 -4.75 46.85 -80.74
CA GLN A 25 -4.26 47.87 -79.79
C GLN A 25 -5.26 48.16 -78.66
N ASP A 26 -6.55 48.13 -78.97
CA ASP A 26 -7.64 48.36 -78.01
C ASP A 26 -7.75 47.25 -76.94
N LEU A 27 -7.12 46.07 -77.10
CA LEU A 27 -7.09 45.04 -76.12
C LEU A 27 -6.18 45.40 -74.94
N GLY A 28 -5.24 46.36 -75.18
CA GLY A 28 -4.32 46.80 -74.11
C GLY A 28 -3.25 45.78 -73.71
N GLU A 29 -3.07 44.70 -74.52
CA GLU A 29 -2.09 43.62 -74.29
C GLU A 29 -0.73 43.96 -74.92
N ASN A 30 0.28 43.15 -74.64
CA ASN A 30 1.59 43.31 -75.28
C ASN A 30 1.61 42.59 -76.63
N LEU A 31 1.58 43.40 -77.72
CA LEU A 31 1.57 42.89 -79.08
C LEU A 31 3.02 42.72 -79.58
N VAL A 32 3.42 41.55 -79.85
CA VAL A 32 4.79 41.20 -80.33
C VAL A 32 4.70 40.83 -81.81
N LYS A 33 5.43 41.52 -82.64
CA LYS A 33 5.46 41.29 -84.09
C LYS A 33 6.70 40.55 -84.50
N THR A 34 6.57 39.52 -85.31
CA THR A 34 7.68 38.77 -85.90
C THR A 34 7.41 38.56 -87.40
N SER A 35 8.43 38.73 -88.21
CA SER A 35 8.33 38.55 -89.65
C SER A 35 8.68 37.17 -90.17
N SER A 36 8.99 36.26 -89.26
CA SER A 36 9.30 34.85 -89.59
C SER A 36 8.88 33.89 -88.49
N ALA A 37 8.55 32.66 -88.83
CA ALA A 37 8.28 31.60 -87.93
C ALA A 37 9.50 31.26 -87.01
N ARG A 38 10.71 31.49 -87.49
CA ARG A 38 11.96 31.28 -86.72
C ARG A 38 12.07 32.29 -85.58
N ASP A 39 11.81 33.56 -85.80
CA ASP A 39 11.86 34.62 -84.80
C ASP A 39 10.72 34.40 -83.77
N ALA A 40 9.56 33.96 -84.26
CA ALA A 40 8.42 33.62 -83.41
C ALA A 40 8.78 32.45 -82.43
N LEU A 41 9.46 31.40 -82.89
CA LEU A 41 9.94 30.34 -82.04
C LEU A 41 10.97 30.80 -81.01
N GLN A 42 11.91 31.65 -81.39
CA GLN A 42 12.87 32.26 -80.46
C GLN A 42 12.21 33.08 -79.33
N PHE A 43 11.15 33.82 -79.67
CA PHE A 43 10.38 34.56 -78.71
C PHE A 43 9.59 33.69 -77.75
N LEU A 44 8.94 32.63 -78.24
CA LEU A 44 8.19 31.64 -77.47
C LEU A 44 9.07 30.91 -76.48
N LEU A 45 10.32 30.58 -76.87
CA LEU A 45 11.25 29.92 -75.96
C LEU A 45 11.59 30.74 -74.70
N LYS A 46 11.52 32.05 -74.79
CA LYS A 46 11.89 33.00 -73.70
C LYS A 46 10.70 33.58 -72.98
N ASN A 47 9.51 33.56 -73.55
CA ASN A 47 8.35 34.24 -73.04
C ASN A 47 7.09 33.40 -73.15
N ASP A 48 6.20 33.57 -72.17
CA ASP A 48 4.85 33.01 -72.21
C ASP A 48 3.98 33.84 -73.14
N VAL A 49 3.19 33.16 -73.94
CA VAL A 49 2.32 33.80 -74.96
C VAL A 49 0.91 33.25 -74.81
N ALA A 50 -0.08 34.17 -74.71
CA ALA A 50 -1.49 33.80 -74.54
C ALA A 50 -2.09 33.23 -75.83
N VAL A 51 -1.73 33.82 -76.97
CA VAL A 51 -2.24 33.48 -78.30
C VAL A 51 -1.22 33.87 -79.38
N VAL A 52 -1.06 33.01 -80.32
CA VAL A 52 -0.27 33.28 -81.56
C VAL A 52 -1.22 33.46 -82.73
N LEU A 53 -1.11 34.62 -83.40
CA LEU A 53 -1.73 34.84 -84.68
C LEU A 53 -0.68 34.58 -85.78
N VAL A 54 -0.96 33.72 -86.72
CA VAL A 54 0.03 33.35 -87.72
C VAL A 54 -0.60 33.32 -89.13
N ASP A 55 0.05 33.99 -90.08
CA ASP A 55 -0.33 33.87 -91.51
C ASP A 55 0.00 32.44 -91.99
N VAL A 56 -0.91 31.83 -92.73
CA VAL A 56 -0.73 30.53 -93.30
C VAL A 56 0.33 30.50 -94.40
N CYS A 57 0.39 31.53 -95.22
CA CYS A 57 1.22 31.61 -96.40
C CYS A 57 2.51 32.40 -96.16
N MET A 58 3.46 31.80 -95.45
CA MET A 58 4.75 32.43 -95.20
C MET A 58 5.89 31.63 -95.98
N PRO A 59 6.92 32.40 -96.42
CA PRO A 59 8.06 31.75 -97.10
C PRO A 59 8.91 30.92 -96.11
N VAL A 60 9.58 29.85 -96.58
CA VAL A 60 10.47 28.99 -95.87
C VAL A 60 9.77 27.99 -94.92
N LEU A 61 8.96 28.51 -94.03
CA LEU A 61 8.15 27.74 -93.03
C LEU A 61 6.73 28.29 -93.03
N ASP A 62 5.79 27.51 -93.54
CA ASP A 62 4.39 27.96 -93.57
C ASP A 62 3.72 27.93 -92.19
N GLY A 63 2.56 28.58 -92.03
CA GLY A 63 1.87 28.62 -90.74
C GLY A 63 1.41 27.28 -90.18
N PHE A 64 1.08 26.30 -91.04
CA PHE A 64 0.70 24.97 -90.60
C PHE A 64 1.91 24.18 -90.06
N GLN A 65 3.06 24.25 -90.74
CA GLN A 65 4.30 23.65 -90.29
C GLN A 65 4.75 24.27 -88.98
N PHE A 66 4.64 25.56 -88.80
CA PHE A 66 4.90 26.29 -87.56
C PHE A 66 3.98 25.82 -86.44
N ALA A 67 2.68 25.69 -86.65
CA ALA A 67 1.73 25.18 -85.67
C ALA A 67 2.03 23.74 -85.26
N ALA A 68 2.36 22.85 -86.22
CA ALA A 68 2.76 21.48 -85.93
C ALA A 68 4.00 21.42 -85.01
N MET A 69 5.03 22.21 -85.24
CA MET A 69 6.20 22.33 -84.36
C MET A 69 5.84 22.78 -82.93
N LEU A 70 4.91 23.72 -82.80
CA LEU A 70 4.44 24.14 -81.48
C LEU A 70 3.69 23.02 -80.71
N ARG A 71 2.92 22.20 -81.43
CA ARG A 71 2.18 21.07 -80.81
C ARG A 71 3.08 19.93 -80.39
N GLU A 72 4.19 19.72 -81.05
CA GLU A 72 5.20 18.70 -80.68
C GLU A 72 5.98 19.12 -79.42
N HIS A 73 6.11 20.42 -79.18
CA HIS A 73 6.90 20.90 -78.04
C HIS A 73 6.06 20.98 -76.76
N PRO A 74 6.42 20.29 -75.67
CA PRO A 74 5.63 20.18 -74.42
C PRO A 74 5.19 21.54 -73.84
N ARG A 75 6.06 22.53 -73.87
CA ARG A 75 5.80 23.87 -73.32
C ARG A 75 4.73 24.65 -74.12
N PHE A 76 4.66 24.48 -75.42
CA PHE A 76 3.80 25.29 -76.29
C PHE A 76 2.58 24.51 -76.78
N ARG A 77 2.47 23.25 -76.42
CA ARG A 77 1.39 22.36 -76.85
C ARG A 77 0.00 22.91 -76.58
N LYS A 78 -0.14 23.70 -75.51
CA LYS A 78 -1.42 24.31 -75.11
C LYS A 78 -1.59 25.75 -75.57
N THR A 79 -0.59 26.37 -76.22
CA THR A 79 -0.66 27.73 -76.67
C THR A 79 -1.73 27.89 -77.77
N ALA A 80 -2.63 28.81 -77.60
CA ALA A 80 -3.69 29.09 -78.60
C ALA A 80 -3.06 29.59 -79.87
N ILE A 81 -3.42 29.03 -81.04
CA ILE A 81 -2.96 29.44 -82.37
C ILE A 81 -4.16 29.80 -83.17
N ILE A 82 -4.18 31.04 -83.77
CA ILE A 82 -5.20 31.50 -84.66
C ILE A 82 -4.55 31.69 -86.02
N PHE A 83 -5.02 30.96 -87.04
CA PHE A 83 -4.55 31.12 -88.39
C PHE A 83 -5.23 32.32 -89.05
N ILE A 84 -4.48 33.10 -89.78
CA ILE A 84 -4.96 34.15 -90.65
C ILE A 84 -4.66 33.76 -92.12
N SER A 85 -5.64 33.73 -93.03
CA SER A 85 -5.40 33.28 -94.44
C SER A 85 -6.30 33.93 -95.42
N ALA A 86 -5.72 34.29 -96.56
CA ALA A 86 -6.40 34.86 -97.76
C ALA A 86 -6.95 33.76 -98.68
N ILE A 87 -6.61 32.51 -98.49
CA ILE A 87 -7.10 31.42 -99.32
C ILE A 87 -8.57 31.19 -99.02
N LEU A 88 -9.44 31.06 -100.01
CA LEU A 88 -10.78 30.53 -99.88
C LEU A 88 -10.71 29.13 -99.41
N LEU A 89 -10.70 28.97 -98.08
CA LEU A 89 -10.57 27.63 -97.46
C LEU A 89 -11.84 26.84 -97.72
N THR A 90 -11.69 25.77 -98.39
CA THR A 90 -12.71 24.69 -98.38
C THR A 90 -12.92 24.20 -96.97
N ASP A 91 -14.07 23.62 -96.67
CA ASP A 91 -14.28 22.98 -95.34
C ASP A 91 -13.20 21.94 -94.97
N VAL A 92 -12.56 21.36 -95.97
CA VAL A 92 -11.42 20.43 -95.83
C VAL A 92 -10.17 21.16 -95.28
N ASP A 93 -9.87 22.36 -95.78
CA ASP A 93 -8.69 23.11 -95.31
C ASP A 93 -8.88 23.62 -93.84
N ARG A 94 -10.11 23.99 -93.50
CA ARG A 94 -10.46 24.33 -92.08
C ARG A 94 -10.27 23.13 -91.17
N LEU A 95 -10.78 21.94 -91.56
CA LEU A 95 -10.64 20.73 -90.78
C LEU A 95 -9.16 20.36 -90.54
N ARG A 96 -8.34 20.46 -91.59
CA ARG A 96 -6.88 20.29 -91.54
C ARG A 96 -6.19 21.24 -90.55
N GLY A 97 -6.61 22.54 -90.54
CA GLY A 97 -6.08 23.49 -89.58
C GLY A 97 -6.38 23.14 -88.13
N TYR A 98 -7.61 22.69 -87.84
CA TYR A 98 -7.96 22.18 -86.48
C TYR A 98 -7.22 20.87 -86.11
N GLU A 99 -7.08 19.96 -87.11
CA GLU A 99 -6.30 18.72 -86.88
C GLU A 99 -4.82 19.02 -86.55
N MET A 100 -4.25 20.06 -87.12
CA MET A 100 -2.91 20.56 -86.85
C MET A 100 -2.82 21.42 -85.60
N GLY A 101 -3.90 21.49 -84.85
CA GLY A 101 -3.92 22.11 -83.52
C GLY A 101 -4.23 23.62 -83.50
N ALA A 102 -4.79 24.20 -84.54
CA ALA A 102 -5.30 25.53 -84.44
C ALA A 102 -6.42 25.61 -83.45
N ALA A 103 -6.43 26.66 -82.65
CA ALA A 103 -7.55 26.99 -81.76
C ALA A 103 -8.70 27.73 -82.52
N ASP A 104 -8.34 28.45 -83.58
CA ASP A 104 -9.32 29.14 -84.36
C ASP A 104 -8.73 29.66 -85.70
N TYR A 105 -9.55 30.32 -86.51
CA TYR A 105 -9.25 30.77 -87.82
C TYR A 105 -9.88 32.14 -88.15
N VAL A 106 -9.16 33.01 -88.86
CA VAL A 106 -9.63 34.35 -89.32
C VAL A 106 -9.40 34.47 -90.82
N PRO A 107 -10.47 34.68 -91.68
CA PRO A 107 -10.33 34.90 -93.12
C PRO A 107 -9.85 36.28 -93.43
N VAL A 108 -9.14 36.43 -94.58
CA VAL A 108 -8.79 37.72 -95.16
C VAL A 108 -9.80 38.02 -96.27
N PRO A 109 -10.39 39.28 -96.36
CA PRO A 109 -10.03 40.40 -95.52
C PRO A 109 -10.48 40.31 -94.09
N VAL A 110 -9.59 40.66 -93.14
CA VAL A 110 -9.82 40.56 -91.72
C VAL A 110 -10.88 41.57 -91.25
N VAL A 111 -11.92 41.03 -90.61
CA VAL A 111 -12.93 41.86 -89.95
C VAL A 111 -12.43 42.24 -88.55
N PRO A 112 -12.18 43.53 -88.21
CA PRO A 112 -11.53 43.93 -86.96
C PRO A 112 -12.23 43.47 -85.71
N GLU A 113 -13.57 43.51 -85.66
CA GLU A 113 -14.39 43.10 -84.52
C GLU A 113 -14.25 41.59 -84.23
N VAL A 114 -14.16 40.78 -85.30
CA VAL A 114 -14.02 39.30 -85.20
C VAL A 114 -12.65 38.95 -84.67
N LEU A 115 -11.59 39.57 -85.21
CA LEU A 115 -10.23 39.30 -84.70
C LEU A 115 -10.07 39.68 -83.24
N ARG A 116 -10.54 40.91 -82.87
CA ARG A 116 -10.54 41.36 -81.46
C ARG A 116 -11.29 40.41 -80.53
N ALA A 117 -12.48 39.96 -80.91
CA ALA A 117 -13.29 39.06 -80.10
C ALA A 117 -12.59 37.72 -79.85
N LYS A 118 -12.02 37.12 -80.95
CA LYS A 118 -11.31 35.85 -80.84
C LYS A 118 -10.05 35.96 -79.97
N VAL A 119 -9.23 36.97 -80.18
CA VAL A 119 -8.01 37.17 -79.38
C VAL A 119 -8.36 37.40 -77.89
N ARG A 120 -9.39 38.18 -77.63
CA ARG A 120 -9.86 38.45 -76.27
C ARG A 120 -10.23 37.17 -75.51
N VAL A 121 -10.94 36.24 -76.14
CA VAL A 121 -11.33 34.93 -75.53
C VAL A 121 -10.10 34.14 -75.13
N PHE A 122 -9.10 34.02 -76.00
CA PHE A 122 -7.90 33.29 -75.71
C PHE A 122 -7.01 33.95 -74.67
N VAL A 123 -6.95 35.28 -74.62
CA VAL A 123 -6.28 36.04 -73.56
C VAL A 123 -6.93 35.81 -72.23
N GLU A 124 -8.28 35.86 -72.15
CA GLU A 124 -9.00 35.56 -70.91
C GLU A 124 -8.83 34.11 -70.44
N LEU A 125 -8.89 33.16 -71.39
CA LEU A 125 -8.69 31.77 -71.10
C LEU A 125 -7.27 31.49 -70.50
N PHE A 126 -6.25 32.10 -71.14
CA PHE A 126 -4.86 31.98 -70.65
C PHE A 126 -4.73 32.57 -69.24
N ARG A 127 -5.29 33.70 -68.93
CA ARG A 127 -5.29 34.28 -67.58
C ARG A 127 -5.99 33.40 -66.57
N LYS A 128 -7.16 32.90 -66.91
CA LYS A 128 -7.90 31.99 -65.99
C LYS A 128 -7.18 30.66 -65.74
N THR A 129 -6.55 30.10 -66.76
CA THR A 129 -5.76 28.91 -66.59
C THR A 129 -4.59 29.13 -65.63
N ARG A 130 -3.88 30.26 -65.79
CA ARG A 130 -2.76 30.62 -64.93
C ARG A 130 -3.18 30.90 -63.51
N GLU A 131 -4.29 31.60 -63.28
CA GLU A 131 -4.90 31.89 -61.97
C GLU A 131 -5.27 30.56 -61.24
N LEU A 132 -5.85 29.58 -61.97
CA LEU A 132 -6.20 28.29 -61.43
C LEU A 132 -4.97 27.44 -61.06
N GLU A 133 -3.92 27.47 -61.90
CA GLU A 133 -2.65 26.75 -61.63
C GLU A 133 -1.97 27.29 -60.37
N GLU A 134 -1.94 28.63 -60.19
CA GLU A 134 -1.41 29.29 -58.98
C GLU A 134 -2.21 28.93 -57.75
N LEU A 135 -3.55 29.00 -57.84
CA LEU A 135 -4.43 28.69 -56.72
C LEU A 135 -4.33 27.23 -56.31
N ASN A 136 -4.23 26.33 -57.28
CA ASN A 136 -4.09 24.89 -57.01
C ASN A 136 -2.76 24.59 -56.30
N SER A 137 -1.68 25.23 -56.77
CA SER A 137 -0.35 25.08 -56.10
C SER A 137 -0.36 25.64 -54.67
N GLN A 138 -1.07 26.73 -54.41
CA GLN A 138 -1.25 27.27 -53.06
C GLN A 138 -2.08 26.33 -52.19
N LEU A 139 -3.17 25.77 -52.73
CA LEU A 139 -4.04 24.85 -52.02
C LEU A 139 -3.29 23.55 -51.63
N GLU A 140 -2.54 22.98 -52.57
CA GLU A 140 -1.73 21.78 -52.31
C GLU A 140 -0.72 22.02 -51.18
N ARG A 141 -0.07 23.18 -51.16
CA ARG A 141 0.85 23.58 -50.11
C ARG A 141 0.16 23.69 -48.77
N HIS A 142 -1.00 24.36 -48.72
CA HIS A 142 -1.77 24.57 -47.51
C HIS A 142 -2.33 23.26 -46.93
N VAL A 143 -2.80 22.36 -47.80
CA VAL A 143 -3.24 21.01 -47.39
C VAL A 143 -2.08 20.23 -46.77
N THR A 144 -0.90 20.24 -47.39
CA THR A 144 0.29 19.54 -46.86
C THR A 144 0.69 20.08 -45.49
N GLU A 145 0.73 21.42 -45.30
CA GLU A 145 1.05 22.05 -44.02
C GLU A 145 0.03 21.68 -42.94
N ARG A 146 -1.26 21.76 -43.25
CA ARG A 146 -2.32 21.42 -42.26
C ARG A 146 -2.34 19.96 -41.89
N THR A 147 -2.06 19.09 -42.85
CA THR A 147 -1.99 17.64 -42.55
C THR A 147 -0.83 17.34 -41.60
N ALA A 148 0.35 17.93 -41.85
CA ALA A 148 1.51 17.77 -40.96
C ALA A 148 1.26 18.34 -39.55
N GLU A 149 0.58 19.48 -39.41
CA GLU A 149 0.18 20.06 -38.14
C GLU A 149 -0.77 19.11 -37.37
N LEU A 150 -1.79 18.59 -38.05
CA LEU A 150 -2.78 17.67 -37.46
C LEU A 150 -2.13 16.38 -37.01
N GLU A 151 -1.26 15.78 -37.82
CA GLU A 151 -0.51 14.58 -37.47
C GLU A 151 0.37 14.79 -36.22
N SER A 152 1.11 15.92 -36.19
CA SER A 152 1.92 16.28 -35.02
C SER A 152 1.10 16.49 -33.75
N SER A 153 -0.07 17.13 -33.88
CA SER A 153 -0.99 17.34 -32.75
C SER A 153 -1.58 16.02 -32.24
N ASN A 154 -2.01 15.14 -33.16
CA ASN A 154 -2.51 13.81 -32.82
C ASN A 154 -1.46 12.94 -32.12
N GLN A 155 -0.22 12.95 -32.62
CA GLN A 155 0.87 12.23 -31.96
C GLN A 155 1.12 12.71 -30.54
N ARG A 156 1.11 14.03 -30.31
CA ARG A 156 1.26 14.60 -28.96
C ARG A 156 0.11 14.22 -28.02
N LEU A 157 -1.12 14.22 -28.51
CA LEU A 157 -2.28 13.77 -27.73
C LEU A 157 -2.17 12.28 -27.35
N LEU A 158 -1.83 11.42 -28.30
CA LEU A 158 -1.64 9.98 -28.05
C LEU A 158 -0.53 9.70 -27.04
N GLN A 159 0.60 10.40 -27.15
CA GLN A 159 1.69 10.27 -26.18
C GLN A 159 1.28 10.74 -24.80
N SER A 160 0.53 11.83 -24.69
CA SER A 160 0.02 12.35 -23.42
C SER A 160 -0.96 11.37 -22.77
N GLU A 161 -1.88 10.79 -23.55
CA GLU A 161 -2.82 9.77 -23.06
C GLU A 161 -2.13 8.48 -22.61
N GLN A 162 -1.16 8.01 -23.40
CA GLN A 162 -0.34 6.85 -23.02
C GLN A 162 0.45 7.10 -21.74
N GLY A 163 1.07 8.28 -21.62
CA GLY A 163 1.80 8.67 -20.40
C GLY A 163 0.90 8.72 -19.18
N ARG A 164 -0.31 9.28 -19.31
CA ARG A 164 -1.32 9.31 -18.23
C ARG A 164 -1.76 7.89 -17.85
N SER A 165 -2.06 7.05 -18.81
CA SER A 165 -2.47 5.66 -18.56
C SER A 165 -1.38 4.84 -17.86
N LEU A 166 -0.12 4.98 -18.30
CA LEU A 166 1.04 4.36 -17.66
C LEU A 166 1.24 4.83 -16.21
N ALA A 167 1.11 6.13 -15.95
CA ALA A 167 1.25 6.69 -14.61
C ALA A 167 0.17 6.15 -13.66
N LEU A 168 -1.09 6.10 -14.11
CA LEU A 168 -2.20 5.53 -13.35
C LEU A 168 -2.00 4.04 -13.09
N ALA A 169 -1.57 3.28 -14.10
CA ALA A 169 -1.32 1.84 -13.96
C ALA A 169 -0.15 1.54 -13.02
N ALA A 170 0.97 2.27 -13.13
CA ALA A 170 2.13 2.12 -12.26
C ALA A 170 1.82 2.49 -10.79
N GLY A 171 0.96 3.47 -10.57
CA GLY A 171 0.48 3.86 -9.24
C GLY A 171 -0.67 2.99 -8.72
N GLN A 172 -1.09 1.96 -9.44
CA GLN A 172 -2.27 1.15 -9.12
C GLN A 172 -3.53 2.00 -8.90
N MET A 173 -3.62 3.11 -9.64
CA MET A 173 -4.70 4.07 -9.52
C MET A 173 -5.82 3.76 -10.50
N GLY A 174 -7.03 4.15 -10.11
CA GLY A 174 -8.18 4.24 -10.99
C GLY A 174 -8.60 5.69 -11.15
N SER A 175 -9.06 6.08 -12.34
CA SER A 175 -9.64 7.40 -12.57
C SER A 175 -11.13 7.29 -12.86
N TRP A 176 -11.85 8.30 -12.41
CA TRP A 176 -13.28 8.40 -12.61
C TRP A 176 -13.68 9.85 -12.90
N ASP A 177 -14.77 9.99 -13.63
CA ASP A 177 -15.30 11.27 -14.07
C ASP A 177 -16.83 11.23 -14.01
N TRP A 178 -17.43 12.25 -13.44
CA TRP A 178 -18.87 12.39 -13.33
C TRP A 178 -19.32 13.72 -13.97
N ASP A 179 -19.98 13.62 -15.09
CA ASP A 179 -20.65 14.75 -15.76
C ASP A 179 -22.01 14.97 -15.09
N LEU A 180 -22.12 16.03 -14.31
CA LEU A 180 -23.33 16.39 -13.56
C LEU A 180 -24.46 16.94 -14.45
N VAL A 181 -24.13 17.38 -15.66
CA VAL A 181 -25.14 17.93 -16.61
C VAL A 181 -25.90 16.80 -17.28
N ASN A 182 -25.18 15.76 -17.69
CA ASN A 182 -25.74 14.60 -18.40
C ASN A 182 -25.97 13.40 -17.47
N ASP A 183 -25.58 13.50 -16.19
CA ASP A 183 -25.54 12.40 -15.21
C ASP A 183 -24.77 11.17 -15.76
N ASP A 184 -23.65 11.42 -16.45
CA ASP A 184 -22.82 10.41 -17.08
C ASP A 184 -21.56 10.14 -16.24
N TRP A 185 -21.38 8.88 -15.84
CA TRP A 185 -20.25 8.42 -15.06
C TRP A 185 -19.30 7.62 -15.94
N LYS A 186 -18.01 7.93 -15.87
CA LYS A 186 -16.97 7.22 -16.60
C LYS A 186 -15.91 6.73 -15.64
N TRP A 187 -15.63 5.45 -15.72
CA TRP A 187 -14.57 4.79 -14.99
C TRP A 187 -13.56 4.23 -15.96
N ASP A 188 -12.28 4.35 -15.63
CA ASP A 188 -11.25 3.64 -16.36
C ASP A 188 -11.13 2.18 -15.87
N GLU A 189 -10.29 1.41 -16.55
CA GLU A 189 -10.03 0.01 -16.18
C GLU A 189 -9.42 -0.13 -14.78
N GLY A 190 -8.60 0.86 -14.35
CA GLY A 190 -8.01 0.93 -13.01
C GLY A 190 -9.08 1.04 -11.93
N GLN A 191 -10.06 1.92 -12.11
CA GLN A 191 -11.17 2.10 -11.18
C GLN A 191 -12.02 0.83 -11.09
N CYS A 192 -12.33 0.21 -12.21
CA CYS A 192 -13.07 -1.04 -12.25
C CYS A 192 -12.32 -2.17 -11.51
N ARG A 193 -11.01 -2.26 -11.66
CA ARG A 193 -10.14 -3.22 -10.97
C ARG A 193 -10.16 -3.01 -9.45
N ILE A 194 -10.07 -1.77 -8.97
CA ILE A 194 -10.14 -1.44 -7.54
C ILE A 194 -11.47 -1.90 -6.96
N PHE A 195 -12.58 -1.64 -7.65
CA PHE A 195 -13.92 -2.02 -7.19
C PHE A 195 -14.27 -3.51 -7.47
N GLY A 196 -13.44 -4.24 -8.20
CA GLY A 196 -13.65 -5.65 -8.51
C GLY A 196 -14.81 -5.88 -9.48
N VAL A 197 -14.99 -4.99 -10.46
CA VAL A 197 -16.05 -5.06 -11.48
C VAL A 197 -15.46 -5.14 -12.89
N ASP A 198 -16.19 -5.72 -13.82
CA ASP A 198 -15.78 -5.82 -15.22
C ASP A 198 -16.07 -4.52 -15.97
N HIS A 199 -15.05 -3.90 -16.51
CA HIS A 199 -15.14 -2.64 -17.27
C HIS A 199 -16.06 -2.71 -18.49
N ALA A 200 -16.20 -3.89 -19.12
CA ALA A 200 -17.05 -4.05 -20.29
C ALA A 200 -18.54 -4.03 -19.95
N THR A 201 -18.92 -4.57 -18.79
CA THR A 201 -20.31 -4.80 -18.40
C THR A 201 -20.82 -3.85 -17.33
N PHE A 202 -19.95 -3.37 -16.44
CA PHE A 202 -20.34 -2.47 -15.35
C PHE A 202 -20.67 -1.08 -15.87
N ARG A 203 -21.75 -0.51 -15.38
CA ARG A 203 -22.15 0.89 -15.64
C ARG A 203 -22.22 1.61 -14.30
N PRO A 204 -21.26 2.49 -14.01
CA PRO A 204 -21.23 3.22 -12.75
C PRO A 204 -22.44 4.18 -12.65
N SER A 205 -23.03 4.23 -11.46
CA SER A 205 -24.10 5.16 -11.11
C SER A 205 -24.05 5.46 -9.62
N PRO A 206 -24.65 6.55 -9.12
CA PRO A 206 -24.67 6.86 -7.69
C PRO A 206 -25.18 5.71 -6.82
N GLN A 207 -26.16 4.94 -7.33
CA GLN A 207 -26.79 3.84 -6.60
C GLN A 207 -25.85 2.64 -6.49
N ASN A 208 -25.30 2.15 -7.61
CA ASN A 208 -24.47 0.95 -7.58
C ASN A 208 -23.07 1.22 -7.00
N VAL A 209 -22.52 2.41 -7.17
CA VAL A 209 -21.28 2.84 -6.51
C VAL A 209 -21.51 2.98 -5.00
N GLY A 210 -22.64 3.61 -4.60
CA GLY A 210 -22.99 3.76 -3.19
C GLY A 210 -23.21 2.44 -2.46
N ALA A 211 -23.69 1.41 -3.17
CA ALA A 211 -23.86 0.06 -2.60
C ALA A 211 -22.51 -0.69 -2.38
N MET A 212 -21.44 -0.24 -3.02
CA MET A 212 -20.09 -0.83 -2.92
C MET A 212 -19.16 -0.06 -1.96
N VAL A 213 -19.62 0.99 -1.34
CA VAL A 213 -18.86 1.76 -0.34
C VAL A 213 -19.49 1.54 1.03
N GLU A 214 -18.65 1.38 2.06
CA GLU A 214 -19.13 1.23 3.45
C GLU A 214 -20.11 2.37 3.80
N PRO A 215 -21.29 2.09 4.39
CA PRO A 215 -22.33 3.10 4.59
C PRO A 215 -21.90 4.37 5.35
N GLU A 216 -21.01 4.25 6.30
CA GLU A 216 -20.46 5.38 7.04
C GLU A 216 -19.57 6.26 6.14
N ASP A 217 -18.68 5.62 5.35
CA ASP A 217 -17.79 6.30 4.44
C ASP A 217 -18.57 6.96 3.29
N MET A 218 -19.64 6.29 2.80
CA MET A 218 -20.51 6.85 1.78
C MET A 218 -21.22 8.12 2.24
N ARG A 219 -21.68 8.17 3.49
CA ARG A 219 -22.27 9.41 4.07
C ARG A 219 -21.27 10.55 4.07
N ARG A 220 -20.02 10.27 4.44
CA ARG A 220 -18.93 11.26 4.46
C ARG A 220 -18.58 11.75 3.04
N LEU A 221 -18.45 10.84 2.08
CA LEU A 221 -18.20 11.18 0.67
C LEU A 221 -19.32 12.02 0.07
N THR A 222 -20.58 11.66 0.32
CA THR A 222 -21.76 12.42 -0.15
C THR A 222 -21.77 13.85 0.42
N ALA A 223 -21.43 14.03 1.69
CA ALA A 223 -21.31 15.35 2.27
C ALA A 223 -20.23 16.20 1.58
N MET A 224 -19.04 15.63 1.35
CA MET A 224 -17.94 16.32 0.66
C MET A 224 -18.29 16.72 -0.78
N VAL A 225 -19.00 15.85 -1.52
CA VAL A 225 -19.49 16.16 -2.87
C VAL A 225 -20.55 17.28 -2.83
N SER A 226 -21.41 17.29 -1.81
CA SER A 226 -22.42 18.33 -1.64
C SER A 226 -21.81 19.72 -1.38
N ASP A 227 -20.66 19.79 -0.71
CA ASP A 227 -19.93 21.04 -0.42
C ASP A 227 -19.36 21.68 -1.72
N PHE A 228 -19.07 20.87 -2.75
CA PHE A 228 -18.71 21.41 -4.07
C PHE A 228 -19.83 22.28 -4.66
N GLY A 229 -21.09 21.84 -4.52
CA GLY A 229 -22.24 22.58 -5.01
C GLY A 229 -22.47 23.93 -4.32
N ARG A 230 -21.87 24.15 -3.15
CA ARG A 230 -21.94 25.41 -2.39
C ARG A 230 -20.75 26.34 -2.67
N GLY A 231 -19.74 25.88 -3.40
CA GLY A 231 -18.53 26.64 -3.68
C GLY A 231 -17.53 26.68 -2.52
N ASP A 232 -17.75 25.89 -1.48
CA ASP A 232 -16.95 25.92 -0.24
C ASP A 232 -15.66 25.08 -0.31
N SER A 233 -15.47 24.28 -1.37
CA SER A 233 -14.31 23.39 -1.50
C SER A 233 -13.77 23.33 -2.94
N GLN A 234 -12.44 23.36 -3.05
CA GLN A 234 -11.73 23.17 -4.32
C GLN A 234 -11.42 21.69 -4.63
N GLY A 235 -11.72 20.79 -3.71
CA GLY A 235 -11.48 19.36 -3.84
C GLY A 235 -11.59 18.64 -2.51
N TYR A 236 -11.57 17.32 -2.53
CA TYR A 236 -11.44 16.50 -1.32
C TYR A 236 -10.32 15.47 -1.44
N GLN A 237 -9.82 15.06 -0.27
CA GLN A 237 -8.95 13.89 -0.11
C GLN A 237 -9.45 13.10 1.10
N THR A 238 -9.72 11.82 0.93
CA THR A 238 -10.22 10.99 2.03
C THR A 238 -9.93 9.51 1.81
N GLU A 239 -9.80 8.78 2.90
CA GLU A 239 -9.75 7.32 2.91
C GLU A 239 -11.16 6.77 3.10
N PHE A 240 -11.50 5.68 2.40
CA PHE A 240 -12.79 5.02 2.49
C PHE A 240 -12.68 3.54 2.15
N ARG A 241 -13.66 2.76 2.58
CA ARG A 241 -13.70 1.30 2.37
C ARG A 241 -14.64 0.96 1.22
N VAL A 242 -14.13 0.17 0.28
CA VAL A 242 -14.90 -0.43 -0.81
C VAL A 242 -15.20 -1.89 -0.44
N VAL A 243 -16.46 -2.26 -0.46
CA VAL A 243 -16.91 -3.64 -0.29
C VAL A 243 -17.22 -4.20 -1.67
N ARG A 244 -16.38 -5.10 -2.15
CA ARG A 244 -16.52 -5.72 -3.47
C ARG A 244 -17.69 -6.71 -3.50
N LEU A 245 -18.14 -7.09 -4.69
CA LEU A 245 -19.22 -8.05 -4.88
C LEU A 245 -18.92 -9.45 -4.32
N ASP A 246 -17.65 -9.82 -4.20
CA ASP A 246 -17.18 -11.05 -3.57
C ASP A 246 -17.09 -10.97 -2.04
N GLY A 247 -17.46 -9.84 -1.45
CA GLY A 247 -17.39 -9.58 -0.02
C GLY A 247 -16.02 -9.11 0.48
N THR A 248 -15.00 -9.02 -0.38
CA THR A 248 -13.69 -8.49 0.04
C THR A 248 -13.75 -7.00 0.29
N VAL A 249 -13.11 -6.54 1.36
CA VAL A 249 -13.00 -5.12 1.70
C VAL A 249 -11.66 -4.58 1.23
N ARG A 250 -11.68 -3.42 0.56
CA ARG A 250 -10.48 -2.70 0.14
C ARG A 250 -10.46 -1.31 0.73
N TRP A 251 -9.33 -0.94 1.32
CA TRP A 251 -9.09 0.43 1.73
C TRP A 251 -8.66 1.26 0.51
N CYS A 252 -9.36 2.34 0.27
CA CYS A 252 -9.10 3.23 -0.84
C CYS A 252 -8.78 4.64 -0.34
N PHE A 253 -7.85 5.31 -1.02
CA PHE A 253 -7.64 6.75 -0.89
C PHE A 253 -8.15 7.42 -2.15
N GLY A 254 -9.14 8.30 -2.01
CA GLY A 254 -9.74 9.05 -3.10
C GLY A 254 -9.43 10.53 -3.01
N THR A 255 -9.13 11.12 -4.16
CA THR A 255 -9.07 12.57 -4.34
C THR A 255 -9.94 12.96 -5.53
N ALA A 256 -10.67 14.07 -5.41
CA ALA A 256 -11.49 14.59 -6.47
C ALA A 256 -11.52 16.11 -6.46
N ALA A 257 -11.76 16.70 -7.64
CA ALA A 257 -11.89 18.12 -7.83
C ALA A 257 -13.08 18.44 -8.75
N PRO A 258 -13.83 19.52 -8.47
CA PRO A 258 -14.91 20.00 -9.31
C PRO A 258 -14.37 20.83 -10.48
N THR A 259 -15.07 20.74 -11.61
CA THR A 259 -14.93 21.69 -12.74
C THR A 259 -16.18 22.54 -12.81
N VAL A 260 -16.01 23.87 -12.88
CA VAL A 260 -17.11 24.83 -12.93
C VAL A 260 -17.26 25.43 -14.33
N ASP A 261 -18.49 25.79 -14.71
CA ASP A 261 -18.76 26.56 -15.90
C ASP A 261 -18.47 28.08 -15.71
N ALA A 262 -18.71 28.89 -16.75
CA ALA A 262 -18.50 30.31 -16.70
C ALA A 262 -19.40 31.05 -15.68
N SER A 263 -20.46 30.41 -15.17
CA SER A 263 -21.36 30.94 -14.15
C SER A 263 -20.92 30.57 -12.71
N GLY A 264 -19.87 29.73 -12.56
CA GLY A 264 -19.42 29.21 -11.27
C GLY A 264 -20.17 27.96 -10.81
N LYS A 265 -21.07 27.41 -11.65
CA LYS A 265 -21.78 26.17 -11.32
C LYS A 265 -20.91 24.95 -11.61
N VAL A 266 -20.87 24.00 -10.67
CA VAL A 266 -20.17 22.72 -10.87
C VAL A 266 -20.88 21.92 -11.95
N VAL A 267 -20.15 21.59 -13.01
CA VAL A 267 -20.66 20.83 -14.16
C VAL A 267 -20.05 19.44 -14.26
N ARG A 268 -18.90 19.21 -13.60
CA ARG A 268 -18.18 17.94 -13.62
C ARG A 268 -17.38 17.76 -12.35
N ILE A 269 -17.23 16.52 -11.92
CA ILE A 269 -16.32 16.11 -10.83
C ILE A 269 -15.43 15.02 -11.38
N SER A 270 -14.13 15.21 -11.27
CA SER A 270 -13.14 14.21 -11.70
C SER A 270 -12.25 13.83 -10.53
N GLY A 271 -11.89 12.56 -10.44
CA GLY A 271 -11.08 12.07 -9.35
C GLY A 271 -10.23 10.86 -9.69
N VAL A 272 -9.35 10.54 -8.77
CA VAL A 272 -8.56 9.31 -8.79
C VAL A 272 -8.72 8.56 -7.46
N THR A 273 -8.64 7.25 -7.56
CA THR A 273 -8.70 6.34 -6.41
C THR A 273 -7.47 5.46 -6.40
N ILE A 274 -6.89 5.25 -5.24
CA ILE A 274 -5.72 4.38 -5.02
C ILE A 274 -6.13 3.29 -4.04
N ASP A 275 -5.81 2.04 -4.34
CA ASP A 275 -5.92 0.95 -3.36
C ASP A 275 -4.76 1.06 -2.36
N ILE A 276 -5.09 1.29 -1.09
CA ILE A 276 -4.14 1.42 0.02
C ILE A 276 -4.25 0.27 1.02
N THR A 277 -4.86 -0.84 0.62
CA THR A 277 -5.12 -1.99 1.50
C THR A 277 -3.82 -2.56 2.08
N ASP A 278 -2.82 -2.82 1.24
CA ASP A 278 -1.51 -3.35 1.68
C ASP A 278 -0.82 -2.40 2.69
N ARG A 279 -0.96 -1.09 2.49
CA ARG A 279 -0.44 -0.09 3.43
C ARG A 279 -1.16 -0.19 4.78
N LYS A 280 -2.49 -0.24 4.78
CA LYS A 280 -3.30 -0.36 6.01
C LYS A 280 -3.04 -1.65 6.76
N GLU A 281 -2.95 -2.78 6.06
CA GLU A 281 -2.59 -4.07 6.66
C GLU A 281 -1.20 -4.04 7.29
N THR A 282 -0.26 -3.35 6.65
CA THR A 282 1.10 -3.17 7.19
C THR A 282 1.09 -2.28 8.43
N GLU A 283 0.38 -1.15 8.41
CA GLU A 283 0.20 -0.24 9.54
C GLU A 283 -0.45 -0.95 10.73
N GLU A 284 -1.52 -1.71 10.51
CA GLU A 284 -2.19 -2.50 11.54
C GLU A 284 -1.28 -3.59 12.12
N ARG A 285 -0.55 -4.31 11.27
CA ARG A 285 0.43 -5.31 11.72
C ARG A 285 1.54 -4.69 12.56
N GLN A 286 2.07 -3.53 12.13
CA GLN A 286 3.07 -2.80 12.91
C GLN A 286 2.52 -2.33 14.26
N ALA A 287 1.30 -1.82 14.29
CA ALA A 287 0.64 -1.39 15.52
C ALA A 287 0.43 -2.57 16.49
N LEU A 288 0.01 -3.74 15.99
CA LEU A 288 -0.11 -4.96 16.80
C LEU A 288 1.25 -5.41 17.36
N LEU A 289 2.29 -5.43 16.52
CA LEU A 289 3.64 -5.81 16.97
C LEU A 289 4.18 -4.83 18.02
N SER A 290 3.96 -3.53 17.84
CA SER A 290 4.38 -2.51 18.80
C SER A 290 3.68 -2.71 20.14
N ARG A 291 2.38 -2.96 20.17
CA ARG A 291 1.63 -3.23 21.39
C ARG A 291 2.13 -4.47 22.11
N GLU A 292 2.44 -5.53 21.36
CA GLU A 292 2.99 -6.77 21.94
C GLU A 292 4.36 -6.55 22.57
N VAL A 293 5.25 -5.78 21.91
CA VAL A 293 6.57 -5.42 22.46
C VAL A 293 6.41 -4.60 23.75
N ASP A 294 5.53 -3.61 23.78
CA ASP A 294 5.27 -2.79 24.95
C ASP A 294 4.71 -3.61 26.11
N HIS A 295 3.79 -4.52 25.83
CA HIS A 295 3.23 -5.44 26.85
C HIS A 295 4.33 -6.31 27.47
N ARG A 296 5.18 -6.95 26.66
CA ARG A 296 6.29 -7.78 27.13
C ARG A 296 7.30 -6.98 27.96
N ALA A 297 7.60 -5.75 27.54
CA ALA A 297 8.49 -4.88 28.30
C ALA A 297 7.92 -4.56 29.70
N ARG A 298 6.62 -4.24 29.80
CA ARG A 298 5.96 -3.97 31.08
C ARG A 298 5.93 -5.21 31.98
N ASN A 299 5.68 -6.40 31.44
CA ASN A 299 5.73 -7.63 32.20
C ASN A 299 7.15 -7.90 32.76
N ALA A 300 8.18 -7.74 31.93
CA ALA A 300 9.56 -7.88 32.39
C ALA A 300 9.91 -6.89 33.52
N LEU A 301 9.47 -5.63 33.40
CA LEU A 301 9.64 -4.62 34.44
C LEU A 301 8.90 -4.98 35.73
N ALA A 302 7.69 -5.57 35.64
CA ALA A 302 6.93 -6.02 36.82
C ALA A 302 7.66 -7.14 37.56
N VAL A 303 8.24 -8.11 36.82
CA VAL A 303 9.07 -9.18 37.40
C VAL A 303 10.31 -8.60 38.08
N ILE A 304 11.02 -7.65 37.42
CA ILE A 304 12.18 -6.98 38.04
C ILE A 304 11.77 -6.23 39.32
N GLN A 305 10.66 -5.52 39.30
CA GLN A 305 10.14 -4.85 40.49
C GLN A 305 9.85 -5.84 41.61
N SER A 306 9.25 -6.98 41.29
CA SER A 306 8.98 -8.06 42.25
C SER A 306 10.27 -8.64 42.84
N ILE A 307 11.29 -8.87 42.01
CA ILE A 307 12.63 -9.32 42.47
C ILE A 307 13.21 -8.30 43.48
N ILE A 308 13.18 -7.03 43.16
CA ILE A 308 13.69 -5.95 44.03
C ILE A 308 12.96 -5.91 45.37
N ARG A 309 11.62 -5.96 45.36
CA ARG A 309 10.78 -5.85 46.57
C ARG A 309 10.85 -7.10 47.47
N LEU A 310 10.82 -8.27 46.86
CA LEU A 310 10.78 -9.53 47.59
C LEU A 310 12.17 -9.98 48.11
N THR A 311 13.27 -9.45 47.53
CA THR A 311 14.61 -9.82 47.99
C THR A 311 14.87 -9.31 49.42
N ARG A 312 15.27 -10.20 50.31
CA ARG A 312 15.70 -9.90 51.71
C ARG A 312 17.17 -10.29 51.83
N ALA A 313 17.95 -9.40 52.45
CA ALA A 313 19.37 -9.68 52.72
C ALA A 313 19.80 -9.06 54.06
N LYS A 314 20.92 -9.51 54.61
CA LYS A 314 21.44 -9.05 55.89
C LYS A 314 22.26 -7.77 55.75
N SER A 315 22.80 -7.49 54.59
CA SER A 315 23.58 -6.31 54.26
C SER A 315 23.15 -5.71 52.90
N VAL A 316 23.50 -4.45 52.65
CA VAL A 316 23.26 -3.78 51.36
C VAL A 316 24.05 -4.48 50.23
N ASP A 317 25.27 -4.91 50.49
CA ASP A 317 26.12 -5.60 49.51
C ASP A 317 25.52 -6.96 49.12
N ASP A 318 25.05 -7.73 50.10
CA ASP A 318 24.35 -9.01 49.84
C ASP A 318 23.06 -8.80 49.08
N TYR A 319 22.35 -7.69 49.37
CA TYR A 319 21.13 -7.35 48.66
C TYR A 319 21.39 -7.03 47.18
N VAL A 320 22.41 -6.20 46.90
CA VAL A 320 22.80 -5.85 45.53
C VAL A 320 23.23 -7.09 44.75
N LEU A 321 24.10 -7.92 45.35
CA LEU A 321 24.56 -9.18 44.70
C LEU A 321 23.41 -10.16 44.41
N ALA A 322 22.44 -10.28 45.32
CA ALA A 322 21.28 -11.13 45.10
C ALA A 322 20.38 -10.62 43.96
N ILE A 323 20.10 -9.30 43.92
CA ILE A 323 19.32 -8.70 42.86
C ILE A 323 20.03 -8.82 41.50
N GLU A 324 21.31 -8.47 41.42
CA GLU A 324 22.09 -8.61 40.19
C GLU A 324 22.08 -10.04 39.65
N GLY A 325 22.24 -11.03 40.53
CA GLY A 325 22.22 -12.45 40.17
C GLY A 325 20.90 -12.83 39.50
N ARG A 326 19.77 -12.50 40.12
CA ARG A 326 18.42 -12.77 39.64
C ARG A 326 18.10 -12.07 38.31
N ILE A 327 18.44 -10.78 38.21
CA ILE A 327 18.27 -10.02 36.97
C ILE A 327 19.11 -10.61 35.83
N LYS A 328 20.35 -11.05 36.13
CA LYS A 328 21.21 -11.70 35.14
C LYS A 328 20.63 -13.06 34.70
N ALA A 329 20.06 -13.85 35.61
CA ALA A 329 19.37 -15.10 35.25
C ALA A 329 18.18 -14.87 34.32
N MET A 330 17.33 -13.91 34.67
CA MET A 330 16.21 -13.50 33.83
C MET A 330 16.67 -12.97 32.45
N ALA A 331 17.73 -12.16 32.41
CA ALA A 331 18.27 -11.63 31.15
C ALA A 331 18.81 -12.77 30.25
N ARG A 332 19.48 -13.78 30.80
CA ARG A 332 19.92 -14.97 30.03
C ARG A 332 18.76 -15.73 29.43
N ALA A 333 17.71 -16.01 30.22
CA ALA A 333 16.50 -16.64 29.70
C ALA A 333 15.86 -15.83 28.59
N HIS A 334 15.78 -14.51 28.75
CA HIS A 334 15.28 -13.59 27.72
C HIS A 334 16.11 -13.65 26.43
N THR A 335 17.44 -13.70 26.52
CA THR A 335 18.33 -13.81 25.36
C THR A 335 18.08 -15.12 24.61
N LEU A 336 18.04 -16.27 25.30
CA LEU A 336 17.72 -17.54 24.68
C LEU A 336 16.36 -17.56 23.97
N LEU A 337 15.35 -16.93 24.57
CA LEU A 337 14.02 -16.80 23.98
C LEU A 337 14.00 -15.85 22.77
N SER A 338 14.74 -14.75 22.83
CA SER A 338 14.89 -13.82 21.73
C SER A 338 15.55 -14.46 20.51
N ASP A 339 16.64 -15.20 20.70
CA ASP A 339 17.37 -15.90 19.64
C ASP A 339 16.50 -16.94 18.93
N SER A 340 15.60 -17.59 19.66
CA SER A 340 14.59 -18.50 19.12
C SER A 340 13.35 -17.80 18.56
N ARG A 341 13.33 -16.48 18.47
CA ARG A 341 12.13 -15.67 18.12
C ARG A 341 10.91 -16.02 18.97
N TRP A 342 11.11 -16.30 20.25
CA TRP A 342 10.07 -16.66 21.22
C TRP A 342 9.30 -17.96 20.90
N HIS A 343 9.87 -18.83 20.07
CA HIS A 343 9.29 -20.16 19.82
C HIS A 343 9.61 -21.16 20.91
N GLY A 344 10.36 -20.75 21.96
CA GLY A 344 10.75 -21.56 23.09
C GLY A 344 12.25 -21.56 23.32
N ALA A 345 12.70 -22.21 24.41
CA ALA A 345 14.11 -22.36 24.73
C ALA A 345 14.47 -23.83 24.92
N ASP A 346 15.68 -24.22 24.55
CA ASP A 346 16.21 -25.55 24.84
C ASP A 346 16.59 -25.64 26.31
N LEU A 347 16.11 -26.71 27.01
CA LEU A 347 16.37 -26.92 28.43
C LEU A 347 17.87 -27.12 28.70
N GLY A 348 18.57 -27.85 27.84
CA GLY A 348 20.01 -28.09 27.99
C GLY A 348 20.81 -26.79 27.90
N ALA A 349 20.47 -25.91 26.94
CA ALA A 349 21.07 -24.61 26.80
C ALA A 349 20.80 -23.71 28.02
N LEU A 350 19.55 -23.67 28.51
CA LEU A 350 19.18 -22.93 29.72
C LEU A 350 19.97 -23.38 30.95
N VAL A 351 20.03 -24.67 31.19
CA VAL A 351 20.82 -25.27 32.30
C VAL A 351 22.31 -24.94 32.15
N ALA A 352 22.84 -25.03 30.92
CA ALA A 352 24.25 -24.76 30.66
C ALA A 352 24.61 -23.30 30.98
N GLU A 353 23.76 -22.36 30.58
CA GLU A 353 23.92 -20.92 30.83
C GLU A 353 23.81 -20.56 32.32
N GLU A 354 22.80 -21.12 33.05
CA GLU A 354 22.62 -20.84 34.47
C GLU A 354 23.72 -21.40 35.34
N LEU A 355 24.29 -22.54 34.97
CA LEU A 355 25.37 -23.19 35.71
C LEU A 355 26.78 -22.78 35.26
N ALA A 356 26.91 -22.01 34.14
CA ALA A 356 28.20 -21.58 33.62
C ALA A 356 29.12 -20.88 34.64
N PRO A 357 28.61 -19.96 35.52
CA PRO A 357 29.45 -19.30 36.52
C PRO A 357 30.10 -20.23 37.54
N TYR A 358 29.53 -21.41 37.71
CA TYR A 358 29.93 -22.39 38.73
C TYR A 358 30.72 -23.56 38.16
N ARG A 359 30.92 -23.63 36.85
CA ARG A 359 31.70 -24.70 36.16
C ARG A 359 33.22 -24.54 36.36
N ALA A 360 33.70 -24.80 37.55
CA ALA A 360 35.13 -24.86 37.84
C ALA A 360 35.57 -26.34 37.96
N GLY A 361 36.22 -26.86 36.91
CA GLY A 361 36.64 -28.27 36.86
C GLY A 361 35.45 -29.25 36.73
N ASP A 362 35.57 -30.46 37.32
CA ASP A 362 34.57 -31.54 37.25
C ASP A 362 33.50 -31.49 38.36
N LYS A 363 33.12 -30.27 38.78
CA LYS A 363 32.17 -30.08 39.90
C LYS A 363 30.71 -30.20 39.50
N ILE A 364 30.38 -30.03 38.22
CA ILE A 364 29.00 -29.99 37.73
C ILE A 364 28.82 -31.01 36.61
N GLU A 365 27.89 -31.95 36.82
CA GLU A 365 27.49 -32.95 35.84
C GLU A 365 26.06 -32.63 35.36
N ILE A 366 25.88 -32.52 34.05
CA ILE A 366 24.59 -32.23 33.41
C ILE A 366 24.27 -33.36 32.44
N ARG A 367 23.06 -33.95 32.54
CA ARG A 367 22.60 -35.02 31.67
C ARG A 367 21.10 -34.92 31.41
N GLY A 368 20.67 -35.04 30.17
CA GLY A 368 19.26 -35.14 29.82
C GLY A 368 19.05 -35.13 28.33
N PRO A 369 17.87 -35.49 27.85
CA PRO A 369 17.48 -35.39 26.46
C PRO A 369 17.20 -33.93 26.06
N ASP A 370 17.22 -33.63 24.74
CA ASP A 370 16.84 -32.34 24.21
C ASP A 370 15.34 -32.11 24.41
N ILE A 371 14.97 -31.03 25.10
CA ILE A 371 13.58 -30.66 25.40
C ILE A 371 13.40 -29.17 25.17
N SER A 372 12.40 -28.83 24.36
CA SER A 372 12.03 -27.45 24.12
C SER A 372 10.97 -26.98 25.11
N LEU A 373 11.24 -25.89 25.79
CA LEU A 373 10.39 -25.25 26.80
C LEU A 373 9.55 -24.13 26.21
N GLN A 374 8.33 -23.96 26.71
CA GLN A 374 7.58 -22.72 26.46
C GLN A 374 8.27 -21.51 27.10
N PRO A 375 8.05 -20.28 26.62
CA PRO A 375 8.70 -19.08 27.16
C PRO A 375 8.53 -18.89 28.67
N ALA A 376 7.31 -19.03 29.18
CA ALA A 376 7.02 -18.91 30.60
C ALA A 376 7.75 -20.01 31.44
N THR A 377 7.80 -21.24 30.93
CA THR A 377 8.50 -22.34 31.55
C THR A 377 10.02 -22.10 31.62
N ALA A 378 10.59 -21.56 30.53
CA ALA A 378 12.01 -21.23 30.51
C ALA A 378 12.37 -20.14 31.52
N GLN A 379 11.53 -19.10 31.65
CA GLN A 379 11.74 -18.03 32.65
C GLN A 379 11.62 -18.53 34.08
N GLY A 380 10.57 -19.30 34.41
CA GLY A 380 10.38 -19.88 35.74
C GLY A 380 11.52 -20.84 36.14
N LEU A 381 11.92 -21.72 35.22
CA LEU A 381 13.04 -22.63 35.46
C LEU A 381 14.39 -21.92 35.59
N ALA A 382 14.65 -20.85 34.83
CA ALA A 382 15.88 -20.08 34.97
C ALA A 382 16.04 -19.54 36.38
N LEU A 383 14.99 -18.97 36.95
CA LEU A 383 15.01 -18.46 38.33
C LEU A 383 15.17 -19.59 39.35
N ALA A 384 14.44 -20.70 39.21
CA ALA A 384 14.55 -21.83 40.09
C ALA A 384 15.99 -22.45 40.09
N LEU A 385 16.56 -22.63 38.88
CA LEU A 385 17.92 -23.11 38.71
C LEU A 385 18.97 -22.15 39.28
N HIS A 386 18.77 -20.84 39.07
CA HIS A 386 19.63 -19.81 39.65
C HIS A 386 19.64 -19.86 41.18
N GLU A 387 18.47 -19.98 41.81
CA GLU A 387 18.38 -20.12 43.29
C GLU A 387 19.02 -21.40 43.79
N LEU A 388 18.82 -22.55 43.13
CA LEU A 388 19.49 -23.81 43.45
C LEU A 388 21.00 -23.68 43.34
N ALA A 389 21.52 -23.12 42.25
CA ALA A 389 22.96 -22.94 42.03
C ALA A 389 23.60 -22.00 43.03
N THR A 390 22.92 -20.89 43.34
CA THR A 390 23.37 -19.90 44.33
C THR A 390 23.37 -20.50 45.74
N ASN A 391 22.37 -21.29 46.12
CA ASN A 391 22.31 -21.99 47.40
C ASN A 391 23.43 -23.02 47.49
N ALA A 392 23.68 -23.80 46.44
CA ALA A 392 24.78 -24.76 46.40
C ALA A 392 26.14 -24.08 46.58
N ALA A 393 26.34 -22.89 45.97
CA ALA A 393 27.56 -22.12 46.05
C ALA A 393 27.78 -21.46 47.42
N LYS A 394 26.71 -20.95 48.05
CA LYS A 394 26.78 -20.26 49.37
C LYS A 394 26.74 -21.17 50.55
N HIS A 395 25.91 -22.23 50.50
CA HIS A 395 25.56 -23.04 51.65
C HIS A 395 25.71 -24.57 51.41
N GLY A 396 25.74 -24.96 50.12
CA GLY A 396 25.72 -26.37 49.73
C GLY A 396 27.06 -26.89 49.18
N ALA A 397 26.98 -27.90 48.32
CA ALA A 397 28.15 -28.67 47.83
C ALA A 397 29.21 -27.80 47.14
N LEU A 398 28.81 -26.80 46.34
CA LEU A 398 29.77 -25.95 45.59
C LEU A 398 30.58 -25.01 46.51
N SER A 399 30.21 -24.85 47.80
CA SER A 399 31.00 -24.09 48.77
C SER A 399 32.31 -24.76 49.15
N LEU A 400 32.43 -26.07 48.93
CA LEU A 400 33.64 -26.86 49.25
C LEU A 400 34.39 -27.30 47.98
N ALA A 401 35.71 -27.54 48.14
CA ALA A 401 36.54 -27.96 47.02
C ALA A 401 36.17 -29.36 46.48
N THR A 402 35.70 -30.25 47.37
CA THR A 402 35.33 -31.67 47.08
C THR A 402 33.87 -31.83 46.68
N GLY A 403 33.06 -30.80 46.82
CA GLY A 403 31.64 -30.86 46.54
C GLY A 403 31.31 -30.92 45.05
N LYS A 404 30.28 -31.67 44.74
CA LYS A 404 29.77 -31.85 43.35
C LYS A 404 28.26 -31.69 43.30
N VAL A 405 27.79 -31.16 42.14
CA VAL A 405 26.36 -31.06 41.81
C VAL A 405 26.11 -31.89 40.56
N ARG A 406 25.08 -32.71 40.58
CA ARG A 406 24.56 -33.41 39.42
C ARG A 406 23.13 -32.94 39.15
N LEU A 407 22.85 -32.52 37.91
CA LEU A 407 21.53 -32.22 37.42
C LEU A 407 21.22 -33.17 36.25
N ASP A 408 20.24 -34.00 36.41
CA ASP A 408 19.71 -34.82 35.34
C ASP A 408 18.20 -34.63 35.18
N TRP A 409 17.70 -34.78 33.94
CA TRP A 409 16.27 -34.69 33.69
C TRP A 409 15.79 -35.78 32.74
N ARG A 410 14.53 -36.17 32.91
CA ARG A 410 13.86 -37.19 32.11
C ARG A 410 12.41 -36.83 31.92
N LEU A 411 11.90 -37.10 30.73
CA LEU A 411 10.47 -37.02 30.43
C LEU A 411 9.88 -38.42 30.66
N GLN A 412 8.98 -38.54 31.65
CA GLN A 412 8.30 -39.81 32.00
C GLN A 412 6.80 -39.57 31.88
N ALA A 413 6.15 -40.33 30.99
CA ALA A 413 4.72 -40.13 30.67
C ALA A 413 4.38 -38.65 30.39
N ASP A 414 3.65 -38.03 31.29
CA ASP A 414 3.20 -36.63 31.15
C ASP A 414 3.94 -35.64 32.07
N THR A 415 5.10 -36.05 32.61
CA THR A 415 5.85 -35.22 33.56
C THR A 415 7.33 -35.17 33.20
N LEU A 416 7.87 -33.96 33.17
CA LEU A 416 9.29 -33.67 33.10
C LEU A 416 9.84 -33.62 34.52
N ASN A 417 10.73 -34.57 34.89
CA ASN A 417 11.37 -34.60 36.20
C ASN A 417 12.82 -34.14 36.07
N LEU A 418 13.19 -33.07 36.79
CA LEU A 418 14.55 -32.60 36.94
C LEU A 418 15.06 -33.02 38.34
N HIS A 419 16.17 -33.71 38.41
CA HIS A 419 16.80 -34.17 39.63
C HIS A 419 18.07 -33.37 39.89
N TRP A 420 18.06 -32.53 40.91
CA TRP A 420 19.21 -31.82 41.45
C TRP A 420 19.77 -32.58 42.63
N VAL A 421 21.03 -32.96 42.58
CA VAL A 421 21.68 -33.75 43.64
C VAL A 421 23.02 -33.12 44.03
N GLU A 422 23.15 -32.73 45.28
CA GLU A 422 24.37 -32.24 45.87
C GLU A 422 25.10 -33.35 46.64
N ASN A 423 26.40 -33.46 46.46
CA ASN A 423 27.23 -34.43 47.17
C ASN A 423 28.55 -33.79 47.64
N GLY A 424 29.03 -34.21 48.83
CA GLY A 424 30.32 -33.76 49.38
C GLY A 424 30.32 -32.33 49.88
N GLY A 425 29.14 -31.77 50.12
CA GLY A 425 28.93 -30.46 50.75
C GLY A 425 28.93 -30.53 52.28
N PRO A 426 28.74 -29.39 52.96
CA PRO A 426 28.54 -29.35 54.40
C PRO A 426 27.22 -30.05 54.78
N HIS A 427 27.12 -30.49 56.05
CA HIS A 427 25.84 -30.99 56.53
C HIS A 427 24.82 -29.88 56.63
N ILE A 428 23.70 -30.03 55.91
CA ILE A 428 22.63 -29.03 55.86
C ILE A 428 21.44 -29.59 56.62
N GLU A 429 21.05 -28.95 57.70
CA GLU A 429 19.77 -29.20 58.36
C GLU A 429 18.63 -28.55 57.59
N SER A 430 17.44 -29.17 57.64
CA SER A 430 16.25 -28.56 57.08
C SER A 430 16.04 -27.14 57.64
N PRO A 431 15.95 -26.12 56.83
CA PRO A 431 15.87 -24.75 57.33
C PRO A 431 14.61 -24.54 58.18
N SER A 432 14.78 -24.01 59.39
CA SER A 432 13.70 -23.71 60.33
C SER A 432 12.71 -22.66 59.88
N ALA A 433 13.07 -21.89 58.82
CA ALA A 433 12.20 -20.94 58.14
C ALA A 433 12.48 -20.99 56.64
N THR A 434 11.43 -20.95 55.82
CA THR A 434 11.52 -20.92 54.34
C THR A 434 12.23 -19.66 53.87
N SER A 435 13.46 -19.83 53.38
CA SER A 435 14.21 -18.70 52.80
C SER A 435 13.53 -18.16 51.55
N PHE A 436 13.82 -16.92 51.18
CA PHE A 436 13.24 -16.34 49.99
C PHE A 436 13.57 -17.14 48.70
N GLY A 437 14.81 -17.65 48.57
CA GLY A 437 15.19 -18.49 47.43
C GLY A 437 14.33 -19.77 47.30
N LEU A 438 14.03 -20.43 48.41
CA LEU A 438 13.13 -21.58 48.42
C LEU A 438 11.70 -21.21 48.01
N LYS A 439 11.21 -20.06 48.47
CA LYS A 439 9.90 -19.54 48.04
C LYS A 439 9.85 -19.29 46.52
N VAL A 440 10.92 -18.73 45.95
CA VAL A 440 11.03 -18.53 44.49
C VAL A 440 10.98 -19.85 43.75
N ILE A 441 11.73 -20.87 44.19
CA ILE A 441 11.72 -22.20 43.55
C ILE A 441 10.30 -22.80 43.58
N VAL A 442 9.65 -22.79 44.75
CA VAL A 442 8.28 -23.31 44.90
C VAL A 442 7.29 -22.54 44.08
N ALA A 443 7.32 -21.21 44.13
CA ALA A 443 6.39 -20.36 43.36
C ALA A 443 6.58 -20.55 41.84
N SER A 444 7.81 -20.56 41.35
CA SER A 444 8.09 -20.76 39.92
C SER A 444 7.64 -22.15 39.44
N VAL A 445 7.83 -23.21 40.21
CA VAL A 445 7.51 -24.56 39.76
C VAL A 445 6.06 -24.94 40.10
N GLU A 446 5.60 -24.71 41.32
CA GLU A 446 4.27 -25.16 41.74
C GLU A 446 3.16 -24.19 41.32
N GLN A 447 3.36 -22.88 41.55
CA GLN A 447 2.32 -21.90 41.25
C GLN A 447 2.29 -21.54 39.78
N GLN A 448 3.44 -21.22 39.15
CA GLN A 448 3.48 -20.80 37.76
C GLN A 448 3.40 -21.95 36.74
N LEU A 449 4.10 -23.08 37.02
CA LEU A 449 4.18 -24.21 36.07
C LEU A 449 3.23 -25.35 36.40
N GLY A 450 2.46 -25.27 37.49
CA GLY A 450 1.54 -26.33 37.92
C GLY A 450 2.25 -27.63 38.26
N GLY A 451 3.54 -27.55 38.63
CA GLY A 451 4.39 -28.67 38.94
C GLY A 451 4.42 -28.99 40.44
N LYS A 452 5.42 -29.78 40.85
CA LYS A 452 5.67 -30.14 42.25
C LYS A 452 7.16 -30.03 42.57
N VAL A 453 7.52 -29.56 43.76
CA VAL A 453 8.88 -29.49 44.27
C VAL A 453 9.02 -30.34 45.50
N GLU A 454 10.00 -31.25 45.49
CA GLU A 454 10.32 -32.12 46.64
C GLU A 454 11.77 -31.86 47.08
N PHE A 455 11.98 -31.51 48.35
CA PHE A 455 13.29 -31.31 48.94
C PHE A 455 13.59 -32.45 49.93
N ASP A 456 14.76 -33.09 49.76
CA ASP A 456 15.29 -34.04 50.74
C ASP A 456 16.64 -33.50 51.26
N TRP A 457 16.67 -33.20 52.57
CA TRP A 457 17.82 -32.65 53.29
C TRP A 457 18.61 -33.79 53.93
N GLY A 458 19.39 -34.50 53.12
CA GLY A 458 20.17 -35.64 53.60
C GLY A 458 21.52 -35.24 54.18
N SER A 459 22.10 -36.16 54.94
CA SER A 459 23.44 -36.00 55.51
C SER A 459 24.57 -35.87 54.47
N LYS A 460 24.29 -36.16 53.21
CA LYS A 460 25.28 -36.12 52.12
C LYS A 460 25.12 -34.84 51.25
N GLY A 461 24.09 -34.02 51.49
CA GLY A 461 23.74 -32.81 50.73
C GLY A 461 22.26 -32.77 50.34
N LEU A 462 21.84 -31.70 49.69
CA LEU A 462 20.49 -31.48 49.21
C LEU A 462 20.17 -32.35 47.99
N GLN A 463 19.00 -32.98 48.01
CA GLN A 463 18.36 -33.51 46.80
C GLN A 463 17.06 -32.74 46.56
N CYS A 464 16.85 -32.26 45.33
CA CYS A 464 15.65 -31.55 44.95
C CYS A 464 15.12 -32.16 43.64
N VAL A 465 13.83 -32.49 43.64
CA VAL A 465 13.13 -32.96 42.43
C VAL A 465 12.10 -31.93 42.02
N LEU A 466 12.21 -31.47 40.78
CA LEU A 466 11.24 -30.57 40.15
C LEU A 466 10.44 -31.41 39.16
N SER A 467 9.15 -31.59 39.43
CA SER A 467 8.23 -32.35 38.57
C SER A 467 7.32 -31.36 37.85
N ILE A 468 7.40 -31.27 36.53
CA ILE A 468 6.73 -30.27 35.70
C ILE A 468 5.81 -30.97 34.72
N PRO A 469 4.52 -30.59 34.60
CA PRO A 469 3.59 -31.16 33.63
C PRO A 469 4.04 -30.99 32.20
N ARG A 470 3.83 -31.99 31.36
CA ARG A 470 4.16 -31.94 29.93
C ARG A 470 3.36 -30.86 29.16
N SER A 471 2.20 -30.46 29.66
CA SER A 471 1.35 -29.43 29.06
C SER A 471 2.03 -28.07 28.90
N VAL A 472 3.01 -27.75 29.75
CA VAL A 472 3.79 -26.51 29.71
C VAL A 472 5.09 -26.62 28.92
N LEU A 473 5.32 -27.75 28.24
CA LEU A 473 6.40 -27.95 27.27
C LEU A 473 5.89 -27.66 25.87
N LEU A 474 6.79 -27.27 24.96
CA LEU A 474 6.42 -27.14 23.54
C LEU A 474 5.99 -28.50 22.98
N LYS A 475 4.82 -28.55 22.35
CA LYS A 475 4.32 -29.77 21.69
C LYS A 475 5.24 -30.11 20.53
N THR A 476 6.11 -31.10 20.69
CA THR A 476 6.67 -31.80 19.54
C THR A 476 5.49 -32.48 18.83
N ARG A 477 5.26 -32.20 17.55
CA ARG A 477 4.19 -32.80 16.74
C ARG A 477 4.34 -34.34 16.75
N VAL A 478 3.66 -35.02 17.65
CA VAL A 478 3.30 -36.44 17.50
C VAL A 478 1.78 -36.48 17.63
N ALA A 479 1.16 -37.01 16.59
CA ALA A 479 -0.29 -37.14 16.48
C ALA A 479 -0.85 -38.13 17.51
N GLY A 480 -1.96 -37.75 18.13
CA GLY A 480 -2.94 -38.64 18.75
C GLY A 480 -2.72 -38.95 20.24
N GLU A 481 -3.49 -38.26 21.07
CA GLU A 481 -4.43 -38.92 22.00
C GLU A 481 -5.02 -37.87 22.96
N ARG A 482 -6.32 -37.90 23.11
CA ARG A 482 -7.06 -37.12 24.10
C ARG A 482 -6.95 -37.85 25.42
N VAL A 483 -6.47 -37.18 26.46
CA VAL A 483 -6.57 -37.68 27.83
C VAL A 483 -7.36 -36.69 28.65
N ASN A 484 -8.50 -37.15 29.17
CA ASN A 484 -9.27 -36.50 30.22
C ASN A 484 -8.47 -36.61 31.52
N GLY A 485 -8.02 -35.50 32.07
CA GLY A 485 -7.44 -35.42 33.41
C GLY A 485 -8.45 -34.81 34.35
N GLU A 486 -8.91 -35.55 35.32
CA GLU A 486 -9.66 -35.06 36.49
C GLU A 486 -8.72 -34.20 37.35
N ALA A 487 -9.18 -32.97 37.67
CA ALA A 487 -8.47 -32.07 38.57
C ALA A 487 -8.72 -32.52 40.01
N ASP A 488 -7.67 -32.94 40.69
CA ASP A 488 -7.70 -33.11 42.14
C ASP A 488 -7.80 -31.73 42.83
N GLY A 489 -8.80 -31.63 43.70
CA GLY A 489 -9.19 -30.38 44.34
C GLY A 489 -8.11 -29.79 45.25
N VAL A 490 -7.91 -28.49 45.12
CA VAL A 490 -7.11 -27.68 46.04
C VAL A 490 -7.80 -27.69 47.42
N ALA A 491 -7.09 -28.16 48.43
CA ALA A 491 -7.57 -28.18 49.79
C ALA A 491 -7.90 -26.76 50.31
N ALA A 492 -9.16 -26.54 50.63
CA ALA A 492 -9.65 -25.32 51.23
C ALA A 492 -8.90 -25.03 52.55
N GLY A 493 -8.02 -24.04 52.56
CA GLY A 493 -7.35 -23.54 53.76
C GLY A 493 -8.37 -22.94 54.71
N LEU A 494 -8.31 -23.37 55.97
CA LEU A 494 -9.15 -22.83 57.07
C LEU A 494 -8.97 -21.34 57.23
N ASN A 495 -10.05 -20.58 57.09
CA ASN A 495 -10.09 -19.15 57.26
C ASN A 495 -9.87 -18.78 58.77
N PRO A 496 -8.79 -18.06 59.14
CA PRO A 496 -8.69 -17.51 60.48
C PRO A 496 -9.73 -16.36 60.57
N ALA A 497 -10.63 -16.49 61.56
CA ALA A 497 -11.84 -15.70 61.74
C ALA A 497 -11.71 -14.22 61.41
N GLY A 498 -12.53 -13.74 60.47
CA GLY A 498 -12.88 -12.32 60.33
C GLY A 498 -12.07 -11.46 59.35
N LYS A 499 -11.16 -12.01 58.52
CA LYS A 499 -10.46 -11.21 57.52
C LYS A 499 -11.18 -11.24 56.16
N PRO A 500 -11.28 -10.08 55.42
CA PRO A 500 -11.85 -10.09 54.06
C PRO A 500 -11.00 -10.96 53.12
N ARG A 501 -11.69 -11.69 52.23
CA ARG A 501 -11.11 -12.66 51.30
C ARG A 501 -10.90 -12.04 49.94
N VAL A 502 -9.68 -12.13 49.40
CA VAL A 502 -9.32 -11.63 48.09
C VAL A 502 -8.96 -12.76 47.16
N LEU A 503 -9.64 -12.93 46.04
CA LEU A 503 -9.21 -13.80 44.95
C LEU A 503 -8.10 -13.13 44.17
N LEU A 504 -6.92 -13.75 44.08
CA LEU A 504 -5.79 -13.29 43.27
C LEU A 504 -5.62 -14.18 42.06
N VAL A 505 -5.70 -13.62 40.88
CA VAL A 505 -5.47 -14.29 39.60
C VAL A 505 -4.32 -13.61 38.88
N GLU A 506 -3.20 -14.32 38.75
CA GLU A 506 -1.96 -13.81 38.12
C GLU A 506 -1.09 -15.02 37.74
N ASP A 507 -0.65 -15.12 36.49
CA ASP A 507 0.17 -16.24 35.98
C ASP A 507 1.68 -16.07 36.21
N GLU A 508 2.13 -14.84 36.47
CA GLU A 508 3.55 -14.58 36.76
C GLU A 508 3.85 -14.73 38.25
N ALA A 509 4.50 -15.83 38.64
CA ALA A 509 4.69 -16.22 40.04
C ALA A 509 5.26 -15.13 40.96
N LEU A 510 6.26 -14.36 40.48
CA LEU A 510 6.88 -13.32 41.30
C LEU A 510 5.97 -12.11 41.48
N VAL A 511 5.17 -11.76 40.46
CA VAL A 511 4.17 -10.70 40.54
C VAL A 511 3.06 -11.12 41.49
N ALA A 512 2.56 -12.35 41.36
CA ALA A 512 1.59 -12.96 42.26
C ALA A 512 2.04 -12.92 43.70
N MET A 513 3.29 -13.37 43.99
CA MET A 513 3.87 -13.30 45.35
C MET A 513 3.95 -11.91 45.92
N MET A 514 4.36 -10.91 45.11
CA MET A 514 4.44 -9.50 45.52
C MET A 514 3.05 -8.95 45.86
N ILE A 515 2.05 -9.26 45.03
CA ILE A 515 0.65 -8.83 45.29
C ILE A 515 0.13 -9.52 46.54
N GLN A 516 0.34 -10.83 46.67
CA GLN A 516 -0.08 -11.65 47.84
C GLN A 516 0.54 -11.13 49.16
N GLU A 517 1.86 -10.83 49.17
CA GLU A 517 2.52 -10.25 50.37
C GLU A 517 1.89 -8.87 50.70
N SER A 518 1.68 -8.03 49.70
CA SER A 518 1.06 -6.72 49.88
C SER A 518 -0.37 -6.80 50.46
N LEU A 519 -1.22 -7.66 49.89
CA LEU A 519 -2.60 -7.87 50.32
C LEU A 519 -2.66 -8.45 51.73
N THR A 520 -1.73 -9.38 52.05
CA THR A 520 -1.62 -9.97 53.40
C THR A 520 -1.21 -8.91 54.43
N GLU A 521 -0.25 -8.03 54.09
CA GLU A 521 0.11 -6.86 54.93
C GLU A 521 -1.03 -5.88 55.14
N PHE A 522 -1.91 -5.71 54.12
CA PHE A 522 -3.13 -4.89 54.24
C PHE A 522 -4.24 -5.57 55.06
N GLY A 523 -4.03 -6.79 55.54
CA GLY A 523 -4.96 -7.49 56.41
C GLY A 523 -5.96 -8.40 55.68
N PHE A 524 -5.80 -8.66 54.40
CA PHE A 524 -6.65 -9.58 53.66
C PHE A 524 -6.21 -11.03 53.75
N HIS A 525 -7.16 -11.93 53.57
CA HIS A 525 -6.89 -13.35 53.35
C HIS A 525 -6.92 -13.65 51.85
N VAL A 526 -5.79 -14.03 51.26
CA VAL A 526 -5.66 -14.26 49.83
C VAL A 526 -6.07 -15.67 49.45
N ILE A 527 -7.02 -15.81 48.54
CA ILE A 527 -7.40 -17.05 47.84
C ILE A 527 -6.56 -17.15 46.57
N GLY A 528 -5.78 -18.19 46.40
CA GLY A 528 -4.83 -18.33 45.30
C GLY A 528 -3.38 -18.03 45.75
N PRO A 529 -2.49 -17.59 44.88
CA PRO A 529 -2.71 -17.15 43.47
C PRO A 529 -3.16 -18.29 42.56
N VAL A 530 -4.06 -17.92 41.61
CA VAL A 530 -4.60 -18.77 40.56
C VAL A 530 -3.96 -18.35 39.23
N CYS A 531 -3.47 -19.31 38.43
CA CYS A 531 -2.65 -19.01 37.28
C CYS A 531 -3.34 -19.27 35.92
N THR A 532 -4.54 -19.86 35.90
CA THR A 532 -5.27 -20.23 34.69
C THR A 532 -6.72 -19.71 34.73
N VAL A 533 -7.28 -19.42 33.57
CA VAL A 533 -8.68 -18.95 33.44
C VAL A 533 -9.65 -20.00 33.96
N SER A 534 -9.42 -21.28 33.62
CA SER A 534 -10.30 -22.39 34.02
C SER A 534 -10.36 -22.60 35.53
N GLU A 535 -9.21 -22.50 36.21
CA GLU A 535 -9.13 -22.60 37.67
C GLU A 535 -9.76 -21.37 38.34
N ALA A 536 -9.51 -20.16 37.79
CA ALA A 536 -10.10 -18.94 38.28
C ALA A 536 -11.64 -18.93 38.15
N GLU A 537 -12.19 -19.49 37.07
CA GLU A 537 -13.63 -19.67 36.91
C GLU A 537 -14.21 -20.63 37.98
N ALA A 538 -13.52 -21.74 38.27
CA ALA A 538 -13.97 -22.67 39.29
C ALA A 538 -14.00 -22.01 40.68
N VAL A 539 -12.92 -21.32 41.05
CA VAL A 539 -12.83 -20.59 42.32
C VAL A 539 -13.86 -19.45 42.39
N ALA A 540 -14.06 -18.72 41.28
CA ALA A 540 -15.06 -17.64 41.22
C ALA A 540 -16.49 -18.17 41.35
N ARG A 541 -16.78 -19.43 40.96
CA ARG A 541 -18.11 -20.06 41.12
C ARG A 541 -18.31 -20.65 42.50
N ASP A 542 -17.31 -21.36 43.03
CA ASP A 542 -17.44 -22.20 44.22
C ASP A 542 -17.11 -21.46 45.52
N ASP A 543 -16.08 -20.61 45.49
CA ASP A 543 -15.70 -19.79 46.62
C ASP A 543 -16.48 -18.46 46.63
N ARG A 544 -16.44 -17.76 47.79
CA ARG A 544 -17.04 -16.43 47.93
C ARG A 544 -15.96 -15.41 48.33
N PRO A 545 -15.18 -14.92 47.35
CA PRO A 545 -14.28 -13.81 47.62
C PRO A 545 -15.08 -12.54 47.89
N ASP A 546 -14.57 -11.66 48.74
CA ASP A 546 -15.14 -10.35 49.01
C ASP A 546 -14.71 -9.32 47.96
N VAL A 547 -13.55 -9.56 47.34
CA VAL A 547 -12.97 -8.76 46.26
C VAL A 547 -12.03 -9.61 45.42
N ALA A 548 -11.74 -9.22 44.17
CA ALA A 548 -10.76 -9.95 43.32
C ALA A 548 -9.73 -9.00 42.66
N VAL A 549 -8.54 -9.54 42.45
CA VAL A 549 -7.46 -8.97 41.60
C VAL A 549 -7.26 -9.91 40.43
N LEU A 550 -7.46 -9.39 39.23
CA LEU A 550 -7.52 -10.18 38.00
C LEU A 550 -6.50 -9.67 36.98
N ASP A 551 -5.47 -10.46 36.65
CA ASP A 551 -4.69 -10.18 35.45
C ASP A 551 -5.55 -10.41 34.20
N ILE A 552 -5.53 -9.46 33.28
CA ILE A 552 -6.35 -9.52 32.07
C ILE A 552 -5.88 -10.64 31.13
N ASN A 553 -4.57 -10.86 31.01
CA ASN A 553 -4.00 -11.81 30.06
C ASN A 553 -3.24 -12.90 30.80
N LEU A 554 -3.85 -14.03 30.94
CA LEU A 554 -3.21 -15.23 31.45
C LEU A 554 -2.65 -16.08 30.29
N GLY A 555 -1.65 -16.90 30.52
CA GLY A 555 -1.02 -17.71 29.50
C GLY A 555 -1.95 -18.61 28.69
N ASP A 556 -3.15 -18.93 29.22
CA ASP A 556 -4.18 -19.77 28.61
C ASP A 556 -5.39 -18.99 28.06
N GLY A 557 -5.49 -17.66 28.28
CA GLY A 557 -6.59 -16.86 27.76
C GLY A 557 -6.83 -15.53 28.46
N MET A 558 -7.92 -14.86 28.05
CA MET A 558 -8.37 -13.60 28.63
C MET A 558 -9.32 -13.85 29.81
N ILE A 559 -9.19 -13.10 30.88
CA ILE A 559 -9.91 -13.26 32.16
C ILE A 559 -11.40 -12.83 32.14
N TYR A 560 -11.91 -12.34 31.03
CA TYR A 560 -13.23 -11.71 30.96
C TYR A 560 -14.39 -12.61 31.37
N SER A 561 -14.29 -13.93 31.16
CA SER A 561 -15.29 -14.90 31.64
C SER A 561 -15.38 -14.94 33.18
N VAL A 562 -14.24 -14.83 33.87
CA VAL A 562 -14.18 -14.75 35.33
C VAL A 562 -14.76 -13.42 35.82
N ALA A 563 -14.42 -12.33 35.16
CA ALA A 563 -14.96 -11.00 35.46
C ALA A 563 -16.50 -10.98 35.35
N GLU A 564 -17.08 -11.62 34.32
CA GLU A 564 -18.53 -11.77 34.16
C GLU A 564 -19.16 -12.56 35.33
N ILE A 565 -18.54 -13.67 35.73
CA ILE A 565 -19.02 -14.47 36.88
C ILE A 565 -19.04 -13.62 38.17
N LEU A 566 -17.96 -12.88 38.42
CA LEU A 566 -17.84 -12.03 39.60
C LEU A 566 -18.83 -10.86 39.58
N ALA A 567 -19.01 -10.22 38.41
CA ALA A 567 -19.97 -9.13 38.22
C ALA A 567 -21.41 -9.60 38.47
N VAL A 568 -21.83 -10.75 37.98
CA VAL A 568 -23.17 -11.34 38.22
C VAL A 568 -23.36 -11.63 39.73
N ARG A 569 -22.29 -11.99 40.43
CA ARG A 569 -22.32 -12.27 41.89
C ARG A 569 -22.20 -11.03 42.73
N GLY A 570 -22.01 -9.84 42.15
CA GLY A 570 -21.84 -8.57 42.85
C GLY A 570 -20.51 -8.47 43.60
N VAL A 571 -19.49 -9.26 43.23
CA VAL A 571 -18.16 -9.22 43.82
C VAL A 571 -17.35 -8.13 43.10
N PRO A 572 -16.86 -7.11 43.81
CA PRO A 572 -16.01 -6.08 43.22
C PRO A 572 -14.66 -6.67 42.84
N PHE A 573 -14.10 -6.17 41.72
CA PHE A 573 -12.79 -6.61 41.24
C PHE A 573 -12.00 -5.48 40.60
N VAL A 574 -10.70 -5.68 40.51
CA VAL A 574 -9.74 -4.76 39.91
C VAL A 574 -8.96 -5.53 38.85
N PHE A 575 -8.81 -4.93 37.69
CA PHE A 575 -7.93 -5.50 36.66
C PHE A 575 -6.47 -5.09 36.90
N VAL A 576 -5.58 -6.03 36.65
CA VAL A 576 -4.14 -5.82 36.52
C VAL A 576 -3.75 -6.08 35.08
N THR A 577 -2.98 -5.20 34.46
CA THR A 577 -2.63 -5.39 33.04
C THR A 577 -1.33 -4.70 32.67
N GLY A 578 -0.60 -5.30 31.72
CA GLY A 578 0.47 -4.65 30.97
C GLY A 578 -0.01 -3.85 29.76
N TYR A 579 -1.30 -3.90 29.40
CA TYR A 579 -1.88 -3.13 28.31
C TYR A 579 -2.34 -1.73 28.78
N ASP A 580 -2.56 -0.84 27.80
CA ASP A 580 -3.17 0.45 28.09
C ASP A 580 -4.68 0.29 28.41
N ALA A 581 -5.22 1.17 29.23
CA ALA A 581 -6.61 1.10 29.69
C ALA A 581 -7.63 1.08 28.53
N GLU A 582 -7.28 1.67 27.39
CA GLU A 582 -8.11 1.69 26.17
C GLU A 582 -8.24 0.31 25.49
N SER A 583 -7.38 -0.65 25.86
CA SER A 583 -7.38 -2.01 25.30
C SER A 583 -8.28 -2.97 26.09
N VAL A 584 -8.89 -2.53 27.20
CA VAL A 584 -9.81 -3.33 28.02
C VAL A 584 -11.18 -3.36 27.36
N ASP A 585 -11.85 -4.52 27.45
CA ASP A 585 -13.19 -4.70 26.90
C ASP A 585 -14.15 -3.60 27.40
N SER A 586 -14.82 -2.92 26.48
CA SER A 586 -15.71 -1.79 26.76
C SER A 586 -16.83 -2.10 27.77
N ARG A 587 -17.19 -3.35 27.94
CA ARG A 587 -18.16 -3.83 28.93
C ARG A 587 -17.69 -3.59 30.38
N PHE A 588 -16.40 -3.42 30.59
CA PHE A 588 -15.77 -3.22 31.90
C PHE A 588 -15.06 -1.86 32.02
N SER A 589 -15.48 -0.87 31.26
CA SER A 589 -14.86 0.47 31.23
C SER A 589 -14.88 1.21 32.56
N GLU A 590 -15.79 0.86 33.48
CA GLU A 590 -15.89 1.45 34.82
C GLU A 590 -15.08 0.73 35.90
N VAL A 591 -14.49 -0.42 35.59
CA VAL A 591 -13.69 -1.23 36.50
C VAL A 591 -12.31 -0.59 36.71
N PRO A 592 -11.82 -0.46 37.95
CA PRO A 592 -10.49 0.06 38.20
C PRO A 592 -9.41 -0.81 37.56
N ILE A 593 -8.44 -0.15 36.92
CA ILE A 593 -7.32 -0.80 36.24
C ILE A 593 -6.01 -0.40 36.93
N LEU A 594 -5.23 -1.42 37.31
CA LEU A 594 -3.86 -1.28 37.79
C LEU A 594 -2.89 -1.68 36.67
N GLN A 595 -2.08 -0.73 36.24
CA GLN A 595 -1.09 -0.98 35.21
C GLN A 595 0.19 -1.60 35.81
N LYS A 596 0.72 -2.64 35.16
CA LYS A 596 2.05 -3.19 35.48
C LYS A 596 3.16 -2.23 35.00
N PRO A 597 4.22 -1.96 35.81
CA PRO A 597 4.52 -2.46 37.13
C PRO A 597 3.62 -1.86 38.22
N ILE A 598 3.15 -2.69 39.15
CA ILE A 598 2.11 -2.33 40.11
C ILE A 598 2.63 -1.34 41.17
N ASP A 599 1.98 -0.23 41.29
CA ASP A 599 2.20 0.75 42.37
C ASP A 599 1.49 0.30 43.65
N ARG A 600 2.30 0.06 44.68
CA ARG A 600 1.79 -0.40 45.98
C ARG A 600 0.85 0.62 46.65
N GLU A 601 1.11 1.91 46.49
CA GLU A 601 0.27 2.95 47.11
C GLU A 601 -1.11 3.01 46.43
N ILE A 602 -1.15 2.77 45.09
CA ILE A 602 -2.41 2.70 44.36
C ILE A 602 -3.16 1.42 44.75
N LEU A 603 -2.48 0.28 44.81
CA LEU A 603 -3.07 -0.97 45.30
C LEU A 603 -3.65 -0.78 46.70
N GLN A 604 -2.89 -0.20 47.63
CA GLN A 604 -3.34 0.06 49.01
C GLN A 604 -4.57 0.97 49.04
N ARG A 605 -4.58 2.01 48.25
CA ARG A 605 -5.70 2.98 48.17
C ARG A 605 -6.99 2.31 47.71
N ILE A 606 -6.92 1.48 46.68
CA ILE A 606 -8.08 0.74 46.17
C ILE A 606 -8.62 -0.20 47.24
N PHE A 607 -7.74 -0.96 47.89
CA PHE A 607 -8.14 -1.94 48.89
C PHE A 607 -8.52 -1.36 50.24
N ALA A 608 -7.99 -0.21 50.67
CA ALA A 608 -8.38 0.47 51.88
C ALA A 608 -9.88 0.83 51.86
N GLN A 609 -10.39 1.29 50.73
CA GLN A 609 -11.82 1.60 50.58
C GLN A 609 -12.75 0.38 50.75
N HIS A 610 -12.24 -0.81 50.38
CA HIS A 610 -12.99 -2.06 50.53
C HIS A 610 -12.86 -2.64 51.94
N ALA A 611 -11.71 -2.47 52.62
CA ALA A 611 -11.53 -2.87 54.00
C ALA A 611 -12.42 -2.08 54.98
N GLU A 612 -12.57 -0.76 54.78
CA GLU A 612 -13.45 0.08 55.57
C GLU A 612 -14.94 -0.30 55.44
N ARG A 613 -15.37 -0.69 54.24
CA ARG A 613 -16.75 -1.19 54.03
C ARG A 613 -17.01 -2.51 54.75
N TYR A 614 -15.99 -3.39 54.84
CA TYR A 614 -16.12 -4.67 55.55
C TYR A 614 -16.12 -4.52 57.07
N ALA A 615 -15.40 -3.55 57.62
CA ALA A 615 -15.36 -3.27 59.04
C ALA A 615 -16.66 -2.59 59.56
N ALA A 616 -17.51 -2.10 58.64
CA ALA A 616 -18.77 -1.43 58.94
C ALA A 616 -19.99 -2.36 58.89
N HIS A 617 -19.82 -3.61 58.52
CA HIS A 617 -20.81 -4.70 58.50
C HIS A 617 -20.42 -5.80 59.49
#